data_89c555395a4058e390a4ac696e8501bc
#
_entry.id   89c555395a4058e390a4ac696e8501bc
#
_cell.length_a   1.000
_cell.length_b   1.000
_cell.length_c   1.000
_cell.angle_alpha   90.00
_cell.angle_beta   90.00
_cell.angle_gamma   90.00
#
_symmetry.space_group_name_H-M   'P 1'
#
loop_
_entity.id
_entity.type
_entity.pdbx_description
1 polymer ?
#
loop_
_entity_poly.entity_id
_entity_poly.type
_entity_poly.pdbx_seq_one_letter_code
_entity_poly.pdbx_strand_id
1 'polypeptide(L)'
;FCGWLSDRIGRRPVLLAGLISGALTVLPVFHGLSYYGSLPEPNTTMIVVLLLVLVVPLACITGPQTATLPELFPARTRYTAVALPHNLAAGWIGGMSPFMVTWLGVRFGDPLAGLWYPTGLLILASVVGLLFLPEVRNRPLED
;
A
#
# COMPACT_ATOMS: atom_id res chain seq x y z
N PHE A 1 7.71 -4.01 13.70
CA PHE A 1 6.58 -4.69 14.34
C PHE A 1 5.74 -5.50 13.35
N CYS A 2 5.28 -4.93 12.24
CA CYS A 2 4.46 -5.64 11.25
C CYS A 2 5.20 -6.81 10.58
N GLY A 3 6.52 -6.69 10.35
CA GLY A 3 7.35 -7.81 9.88
C GLY A 3 7.36 -8.97 10.87
N TRP A 4 7.66 -8.69 12.15
CA TRP A 4 7.61 -9.68 13.19
C TRP A 4 6.21 -10.32 13.37
N LEU A 5 5.17 -9.52 13.26
CA LEU A 5 3.79 -10.01 13.31
C LEU A 5 3.50 -10.96 12.16
N SER A 6 3.98 -10.64 10.94
CA SER A 6 3.82 -11.47 9.75
C SER A 6 4.57 -12.81 9.86
N ASP A 7 5.70 -12.85 10.57
CA ASP A 7 6.43 -14.08 10.82
C ASP A 7 5.66 -15.02 11.78
N ARG A 8 4.82 -14.47 12.66
CA ARG A 8 4.01 -15.25 13.62
C ARG A 8 2.65 -15.69 13.07
N ILE A 9 1.91 -14.78 12.44
CA ILE A 9 0.54 -15.03 12.00
C ILE A 9 0.52 -15.59 10.57
N GLY A 10 1.51 -15.23 9.77
CA GLY A 10 1.59 -15.54 8.34
C GLY A 10 1.76 -14.25 7.53
N ARG A 11 2.43 -14.36 6.40
CA ARG A 11 2.74 -13.18 5.56
C ARG A 11 1.51 -12.70 4.80
N ARG A 12 0.75 -13.65 4.26
CA ARG A 12 -0.48 -13.36 3.50
C ARG A 12 -1.52 -12.56 4.29
N PRO A 13 -1.96 -12.96 5.51
CA PRO A 13 -2.99 -12.25 6.24
C PRO A 13 -2.58 -10.83 6.64
N VAL A 14 -1.31 -10.60 7.00
CA VAL A 14 -0.82 -9.28 7.37
C VAL A 14 -0.76 -8.34 6.16
N LEU A 15 -0.29 -8.81 5.00
CA LEU A 15 -0.30 -8.06 3.74
C LEU A 15 -1.74 -7.68 3.33
N LEU A 16 -2.65 -8.64 3.36
CA LEU A 16 -4.06 -8.40 3.00
C LEU A 16 -4.74 -7.43 3.96
N ALA A 17 -4.48 -7.55 5.26
CA ALA A 17 -4.98 -6.59 6.25
C ALA A 17 -4.47 -5.18 5.97
N GLY A 18 -3.18 -5.04 5.59
CA GLY A 18 -2.61 -3.75 5.18
C GLY A 18 -3.26 -3.18 3.92
N LEU A 19 -3.43 -3.99 2.88
CA LEU A 19 -4.05 -3.56 1.62
C LEU A 19 -5.50 -3.13 1.81
N ILE A 20 -6.30 -3.95 2.51
CA ILE A 20 -7.72 -3.68 2.75
C ILE A 20 -7.89 -2.46 3.66
N SER A 21 -7.14 -2.39 4.78
CA SER A 21 -7.20 -1.23 5.67
C SER A 21 -6.71 0.05 4.98
N GLY A 22 -5.68 -0.04 4.13
CA GLY A 22 -5.21 1.08 3.31
C GLY A 22 -6.30 1.58 2.35
N ALA A 23 -6.96 0.66 1.62
CA ALA A 23 -8.05 1.03 0.71
C ALA A 23 -9.23 1.72 1.43
N LEU A 24 -9.54 1.29 2.66
CA LEU A 24 -10.63 1.86 3.46
C LEU A 24 -10.26 3.19 4.11
N THR A 25 -8.98 3.41 4.44
CA THR A 25 -8.54 4.59 5.21
C THR A 25 -8.08 5.76 4.34
N VAL A 26 -7.60 5.53 3.11
CA VAL A 26 -7.06 6.60 2.24
C VAL A 26 -8.08 7.72 2.04
N LEU A 27 -9.27 7.41 1.54
CA LEU A 27 -10.29 8.43 1.25
C LEU A 27 -10.74 9.20 2.50
N PRO A 28 -11.21 8.54 3.59
CA PRO A 28 -11.70 9.29 4.76
C PRO A 28 -10.60 10.09 5.46
N VAL A 29 -9.36 9.59 5.48
CA VAL A 29 -8.25 10.32 6.10
C VAL A 29 -7.91 11.58 5.29
N PHE A 30 -7.83 11.50 3.96
CA PHE A 30 -7.56 12.69 3.15
C PHE A 30 -8.70 13.69 3.16
N HIS A 31 -9.97 13.26 3.24
CA HIS A 31 -11.09 14.16 3.50
C HIS A 31 -10.94 14.87 4.86
N GLY A 32 -10.57 14.13 5.90
CA GLY A 32 -10.27 14.71 7.21
C GLY A 32 -9.11 15.70 7.16
N LEU A 33 -8.01 15.36 6.49
CA LEU A 33 -6.85 16.25 6.32
C LEU A 33 -7.22 17.55 5.61
N SER A 34 -8.02 17.46 4.54
CA SER A 34 -8.52 18.63 3.82
C SER A 34 -9.40 19.51 4.72
N TYR A 35 -10.32 18.89 5.48
CA TYR A 35 -11.20 19.61 6.38
C TYR A 35 -10.42 20.32 7.52
N TYR A 36 -9.59 19.60 8.27
CA TYR A 36 -8.85 20.16 9.40
C TYR A 36 -7.72 21.12 8.97
N GLY A 37 -7.20 20.96 7.74
CA GLY A 37 -6.21 21.86 7.18
C GLY A 37 -6.77 23.17 6.63
N SER A 38 -8.05 23.19 6.23
CA SER A 38 -8.73 24.39 5.70
C SER A 38 -9.36 25.27 6.77
N LEU A 39 -9.31 24.88 8.05
CA LEU A 39 -9.83 25.71 9.15
C LEU A 39 -8.99 27.00 9.29
N PRO A 40 -9.58 28.11 9.76
CA PRO A 40 -8.86 29.36 10.02
C PRO A 40 -7.68 29.18 10.99
N GLU A 41 -7.82 28.28 11.94
CA GLU A 41 -6.74 27.77 12.79
C GLU A 41 -6.63 26.25 12.55
N PRO A 42 -5.62 25.78 11.78
CA PRO A 42 -5.45 24.38 11.48
C PRO A 42 -5.24 23.54 12.75
N ASN A 43 -6.05 22.50 12.94
CA ASN A 43 -5.90 21.61 14.07
C ASN A 43 -4.76 20.62 13.83
N THR A 44 -3.54 21.06 14.17
CA THR A 44 -2.30 20.28 13.98
C THR A 44 -2.36 18.92 14.64
N THR A 45 -2.99 18.81 15.81
CA THR A 45 -3.10 17.52 16.53
C THR A 45 -3.91 16.51 15.73
N MET A 46 -5.06 16.92 15.18
CA MET A 46 -5.89 16.04 14.35
C MET A 46 -5.20 15.67 13.04
N ILE A 47 -4.50 16.61 12.43
CA ILE A 47 -3.70 16.35 11.21
C ILE A 47 -2.64 15.26 11.50
N VAL A 48 -1.89 15.38 12.59
CA VAL A 48 -0.88 14.38 13.00
C VAL A 48 -1.53 13.02 13.27
N VAL A 49 -2.64 12.98 13.99
CA VAL A 49 -3.35 11.71 14.25
C VAL A 49 -3.80 11.05 12.96
N LEU A 50 -4.37 11.79 12.01
CA LEU A 50 -4.80 11.26 10.72
C LEU A 50 -3.62 10.72 9.90
N LEU A 51 -2.47 11.40 9.91
CA LEU A 51 -1.25 10.91 9.27
C LEU A 51 -0.75 9.62 9.91
N LEU A 52 -0.79 9.51 11.25
CA LEU A 52 -0.42 8.29 11.96
C LEU A 52 -1.35 7.11 11.60
N VAL A 53 -2.63 7.35 11.38
CA VAL A 53 -3.58 6.32 10.92
C VAL A 53 -3.16 5.75 9.56
N LEU A 54 -2.63 6.56 8.64
CA LEU A 54 -2.12 6.08 7.34
C LEU A 54 -0.82 5.27 7.45
N VAL A 55 -0.02 5.51 8.48
CA VAL A 55 1.24 4.77 8.68
C VAL A 55 0.97 3.29 9.01
N VAL A 56 -0.13 2.97 9.69
CA VAL A 56 -0.45 1.59 10.08
C VAL A 56 -0.63 0.65 8.89
N PRO A 57 -1.54 0.91 7.92
CA PRO A 57 -1.66 0.07 6.74
C PRO A 57 -0.37 0.04 5.90
N LEU A 58 0.33 1.17 5.78
CA LEU A 58 1.62 1.24 5.08
C LEU A 58 2.65 0.31 5.72
N ALA A 59 2.77 0.29 7.03
CA ALA A 59 3.68 -0.60 7.76
C ALA A 59 3.30 -2.08 7.60
N CYS A 60 1.99 -2.39 7.56
CA CYS A 60 1.49 -3.75 7.32
C CYS A 60 1.73 -4.25 5.89
N ILE A 61 1.85 -3.35 4.92
CA ILE A 61 2.20 -3.69 3.54
C ILE A 61 3.72 -3.84 3.41
N THR A 62 4.48 -2.82 3.79
CA THR A 62 5.93 -2.75 3.56
C THR A 62 6.71 -3.74 4.41
N GLY A 63 6.27 -4.01 5.64
CA GLY A 63 6.95 -4.93 6.56
C GLY A 63 7.09 -6.35 6.01
N PRO A 64 5.99 -7.03 5.66
CA PRO A 64 6.05 -8.38 5.09
C PRO A 64 6.53 -8.42 3.64
N GLN A 65 6.28 -7.37 2.84
CA GLN A 65 6.57 -7.33 1.40
C GLN A 65 8.04 -7.63 1.10
N THR A 66 8.96 -7.03 1.84
CA THR A 66 10.40 -7.18 1.65
C THR A 66 10.89 -8.61 1.83
N ALA A 67 10.23 -9.37 2.68
CA ALA A 67 10.55 -10.78 2.92
C ALA A 67 9.77 -11.72 1.99
N THR A 68 8.49 -11.42 1.71
CA THR A 68 7.61 -12.25 0.88
C THR A 68 8.08 -12.33 -0.57
N LEU A 69 8.50 -11.21 -1.16
CA LEU A 69 8.90 -11.17 -2.57
C LEU A 69 10.07 -12.11 -2.89
N PRO A 70 11.20 -12.12 -2.13
CA PRO A 70 12.28 -13.06 -2.37
C PRO A 70 11.92 -14.54 -2.13
N GLU A 71 10.96 -14.81 -1.24
CA GLU A 71 10.54 -16.18 -0.91
C GLU A 71 9.65 -16.83 -1.98
N LEU A 72 9.08 -16.03 -2.89
CA LEU A 72 8.27 -16.53 -4.00
C LEU A 72 9.09 -17.14 -5.14
N PHE A 73 10.41 -16.87 -5.19
CA PHE A 73 11.25 -17.25 -6.32
C PHE A 73 12.45 -18.11 -5.90
N PRO A 74 12.88 -19.09 -6.74
CA PRO A 74 14.09 -19.89 -6.51
C PRO A 74 15.34 -19.01 -6.43
N ALA A 75 16.37 -19.47 -5.70
CA ALA A 75 17.59 -18.71 -5.42
C ALA A 75 18.30 -18.22 -6.69
N ARG A 76 18.33 -19.05 -7.76
CA ARG A 76 19.04 -18.75 -9.03
C ARG A 76 18.47 -17.56 -9.79
N THR A 77 17.16 -17.32 -9.73
CA THR A 77 16.46 -16.27 -10.51
C THR A 77 15.89 -15.16 -9.64
N ARG A 78 15.98 -15.29 -8.33
CA ARG A 78 15.35 -14.43 -7.32
C ARG A 78 15.57 -12.93 -7.57
N TYR A 79 16.81 -12.50 -7.80
CA TYR A 79 17.12 -11.09 -7.99
C TYR A 79 16.42 -10.49 -9.20
N THR A 80 16.50 -11.16 -10.35
CA THR A 80 15.87 -10.68 -11.59
C THR A 80 14.35 -10.79 -11.53
N ALA A 81 13.83 -11.90 -11.00
CA ALA A 81 12.40 -12.16 -10.90
C ALA A 81 11.69 -11.21 -9.92
N VAL A 82 12.38 -10.73 -8.88
CA VAL A 82 11.86 -9.71 -7.96
C VAL A 82 12.07 -8.30 -8.52
N ALA A 83 13.29 -7.99 -9.00
CA ALA A 83 13.66 -6.64 -9.39
C ALA A 83 12.85 -6.13 -10.60
N LEU A 84 12.62 -6.96 -11.62
CA LEU A 84 11.95 -6.54 -12.84
C LEU A 84 10.48 -6.14 -12.59
N PRO A 85 9.61 -6.99 -12.03
CA PRO A 85 8.22 -6.62 -11.76
C PRO A 85 8.10 -5.48 -10.73
N HIS A 86 8.98 -5.47 -9.71
CA HIS A 86 8.97 -4.43 -8.70
C HIS A 86 9.31 -3.06 -9.29
N ASN A 87 10.38 -2.96 -10.09
CA ASN A 87 10.75 -1.70 -10.73
C ASN A 87 9.71 -1.25 -11.78
N LEU A 88 9.10 -2.19 -12.50
CA LEU A 88 8.04 -1.87 -13.44
C LEU A 88 6.82 -1.31 -12.70
N ALA A 89 6.37 -1.96 -11.64
CA ALA A 89 5.24 -1.51 -10.85
C ALA A 89 5.54 -0.19 -10.12
N ALA A 90 6.67 -0.09 -9.42
CA ALA A 90 7.05 1.11 -8.69
C ALA A 90 7.36 2.29 -9.64
N GLY A 91 8.08 2.05 -10.74
CA GLY A 91 8.45 3.08 -11.70
C GLY A 91 7.28 3.59 -12.54
N TRP A 92 6.51 2.69 -13.14
CA TRP A 92 5.41 3.09 -14.02
C TRP A 92 4.13 3.41 -13.23
N ILE A 93 3.60 2.46 -12.48
CA ILE A 93 2.33 2.65 -11.79
C ILE A 93 2.50 3.63 -10.62
N GLY A 94 3.53 3.42 -9.80
CA GLY A 94 3.86 4.30 -8.68
C GLY A 94 4.33 5.68 -9.13
N GLY A 95 5.24 5.74 -10.11
CA GLY A 95 5.78 6.99 -10.65
C GLY A 95 4.75 7.85 -11.37
N MET A 96 3.73 7.26 -11.98
CA MET A 96 2.61 8.00 -12.59
C MET A 96 1.58 8.50 -11.55
N SER A 97 1.63 8.06 -10.29
CA SER A 97 0.65 8.42 -9.27
C SER A 97 0.48 9.93 -9.08
N PRO A 98 1.54 10.76 -8.95
CA PRO A 98 1.36 12.20 -8.79
C PRO A 98 0.67 12.85 -10.00
N PHE A 99 1.02 12.42 -11.21
CA PHE A 99 0.38 12.89 -12.44
C PHE A 99 -1.10 12.51 -12.48
N MET A 100 -1.43 11.23 -12.24
CA MET A 100 -2.81 10.75 -12.27
C MET A 100 -3.69 11.41 -11.21
N VAL A 101 -3.17 11.58 -9.99
CA VAL A 101 -3.88 12.27 -8.91
C VAL A 101 -4.19 13.72 -9.30
N THR A 102 -3.19 14.44 -9.82
CA THR A 102 -3.36 15.83 -10.24
C THR A 102 -4.30 15.93 -11.44
N TRP A 103 -4.13 15.09 -12.46
CA TRP A 103 -4.96 15.11 -13.66
C TRP A 103 -6.43 14.81 -13.35
N LEU A 104 -6.71 13.80 -12.53
CA LEU A 104 -8.09 13.50 -12.09
C LEU A 104 -8.67 14.65 -11.26
N GLY A 105 -7.89 15.23 -10.34
CA GLY A 105 -8.32 16.38 -9.54
C GLY A 105 -8.74 17.56 -10.40
N VAL A 106 -7.93 17.90 -11.40
CA VAL A 106 -8.25 18.99 -12.36
C VAL A 106 -9.45 18.62 -13.23
N ARG A 107 -9.51 17.39 -13.73
CA ARG A 107 -10.57 16.92 -14.64
C ARG A 107 -11.96 16.94 -14.00
N PHE A 108 -12.04 16.56 -12.72
CA PHE A 108 -13.31 16.53 -11.98
C PHE A 108 -13.57 17.79 -11.15
N GLY A 109 -12.64 18.74 -11.12
CA GLY A 109 -12.77 19.97 -10.33
C GLY A 109 -12.73 19.77 -8.81
N ASP A 110 -12.29 18.59 -8.36
CA ASP A 110 -12.16 18.23 -6.96
C ASP A 110 -10.76 17.64 -6.71
N PRO A 111 -9.90 18.30 -5.90
CA PRO A 111 -8.57 17.81 -5.60
C PRO A 111 -8.56 16.39 -5.00
N LEU A 112 -9.63 16.00 -4.31
CA LEU A 112 -9.75 14.68 -3.68
C LEU A 112 -10.17 13.59 -4.68
N ALA A 113 -10.72 13.95 -5.86
CA ALA A 113 -11.06 12.99 -6.91
C ALA A 113 -9.83 12.20 -7.40
N GLY A 114 -8.63 12.78 -7.34
CA GLY A 114 -7.39 12.11 -7.69
C GLY A 114 -7.07 10.90 -6.80
N LEU A 115 -7.57 10.86 -5.57
CA LEU A 115 -7.33 9.78 -4.61
C LEU A 115 -8.03 8.46 -5.00
N TRP A 116 -8.98 8.51 -5.93
CA TRP A 116 -9.57 7.28 -6.49
C TRP A 116 -8.55 6.42 -7.22
N TYR A 117 -7.49 7.02 -7.78
CA TYR A 117 -6.42 6.27 -8.43
C TYR A 117 -5.66 5.35 -7.45
N PRO A 118 -5.00 5.85 -6.38
CA PRO A 118 -4.32 4.99 -5.43
C PRO A 118 -5.28 4.06 -4.68
N THR A 119 -6.51 4.50 -4.38
CA THR A 119 -7.52 3.66 -3.73
C THR A 119 -7.92 2.50 -4.64
N GLY A 120 -8.15 2.75 -5.93
CA GLY A 120 -8.45 1.72 -6.92
C GLY A 120 -7.33 0.69 -7.05
N LEU A 121 -6.06 1.14 -7.03
CA LEU A 121 -4.90 0.24 -7.04
C LEU A 121 -4.84 -0.63 -5.78
N LEU A 122 -5.13 -0.07 -4.60
CA LEU A 122 -5.18 -0.84 -3.34
C LEU A 122 -6.31 -1.88 -3.35
N ILE A 123 -7.48 -1.53 -3.88
CA ILE A 123 -8.59 -2.47 -4.05
C ILE A 123 -8.20 -3.58 -5.03
N LEU A 124 -7.64 -3.25 -6.18
CA LEU A 124 -7.16 -4.21 -7.16
C LEU A 124 -6.11 -5.15 -6.55
N ALA A 125 -5.12 -4.59 -5.86
CA ALA A 125 -4.10 -5.36 -5.18
C ALA A 125 -4.68 -6.27 -4.09
N SER A 126 -5.71 -5.81 -3.36
CA SER A 126 -6.41 -6.61 -2.36
C SER A 126 -7.11 -7.81 -3.00
N VAL A 127 -7.82 -7.59 -4.10
CA VAL A 127 -8.53 -8.66 -4.83
C VAL A 127 -7.54 -9.68 -5.40
N VAL A 128 -6.48 -9.21 -6.08
CA VAL A 128 -5.44 -10.08 -6.63
C VAL A 128 -4.73 -10.85 -5.51
N GLY A 129 -4.41 -10.18 -4.39
CA GLY A 129 -3.80 -10.82 -3.24
C GLY A 129 -4.69 -11.88 -2.58
N LEU A 130 -6.00 -11.64 -2.50
CA LEU A 130 -6.96 -12.62 -1.99
C LEU A 130 -7.04 -13.87 -2.87
N LEU A 131 -6.99 -13.69 -4.19
CA LEU A 131 -7.16 -14.78 -5.15
C LEU A 131 -5.87 -15.57 -5.41
N PHE A 132 -4.73 -14.88 -5.51
CA PHE A 132 -3.50 -15.46 -6.06
C PHE A 132 -2.33 -15.51 -5.08
N LEU A 133 -2.33 -14.75 -3.98
CA LEU A 133 -1.18 -14.73 -3.07
C LEU A 133 -1.12 -16.02 -2.25
N PRO A 134 -0.10 -16.90 -2.47
CA PRO A 134 0.10 -18.08 -1.64
C PRO A 134 0.64 -17.70 -0.26
N GLU A 135 0.36 -18.50 0.74
CA GLU A 135 1.07 -18.41 2.01
C GLU A 135 2.46 -19.05 1.87
N VAL A 136 3.49 -18.22 2.05
CA VAL A 136 4.91 -18.66 1.88
C VAL A 136 5.63 -18.89 3.20
N ARG A 137 4.92 -18.75 4.32
CA ARG A 137 5.49 -19.00 5.64
C ARG A 137 6.04 -20.42 5.72
N ASN A 138 7.27 -20.56 6.18
CA ASN A 138 7.96 -21.85 6.38
C ASN A 138 8.15 -22.69 5.10
N ARG A 139 8.10 -22.13 3.90
CA ARG A 139 8.58 -22.85 2.73
C ARG A 139 10.11 -22.99 2.80
N PRO A 140 10.66 -24.22 2.67
CA PRO A 140 12.10 -24.36 2.49
C PRO A 140 12.51 -23.59 1.23
N LEU A 141 13.58 -22.81 1.35
CA LEU A 141 14.18 -22.14 0.19
C LEU A 141 14.74 -23.24 -0.70
N GLU A 142 14.11 -23.49 -1.84
CA GLU A 142 14.63 -24.40 -2.84
C GLU A 142 15.92 -23.81 -3.44
N ASP A 143 16.99 -24.60 -3.43
CA ASP A 143 18.30 -24.24 -3.97
C ASP A 143 18.30 -24.18 -5.50
#